data_bb759846e120386ed9c18d57483cd5b2
#
_entry.id   bb759846e120386ed9c18d57483cd5b2
#
_cell.length_a   1.000
_cell.length_b   1.000
_cell.length_c   1.000
_cell.angle_alpha   90.00
_cell.angle_beta   90.00
_cell.angle_gamma   90.00
#
_symmetry.space_group_name_H-M   'P 1'
#
loop_
_entity.id
_entity.type
_entity.pdbx_description
1 polymer ?
#
loop_
_entity_poly.entity_id
_entity_poly.type
_entity_poly.pdbx_seq_one_letter_code
_entity_poly.pdbx_strand_id
1 'polypeptide(L)'
;MEEIKELLAKDIKKLFANFLQSKYPVERFGYEMMYGTSRKVVDMLAIIGGKIYAIEIKSAADNIKRLSGQIEEYQKVFDYIIVVASK
;
A
#
# COMPACT_ATOMS: atom_id res chain seq x y z
N MET A 1 -12.70 16.67 13.54
CA MET A 1 -13.02 15.39 12.88
C MET A 1 -12.18 15.14 11.65
N GLU A 2 -11.99 16.15 10.80
CA GLU A 2 -11.13 16.01 9.63
C GLU A 2 -9.67 15.78 10.00
N GLU A 3 -9.20 16.42 11.06
CA GLU A 3 -7.84 16.20 11.56
C GLU A 3 -7.61 14.76 12.00
N ILE A 4 -8.64 14.16 12.60
CA ILE A 4 -8.55 12.76 13.03
C ILE A 4 -8.44 11.83 11.83
N LYS A 5 -9.14 12.14 10.73
CA LYS A 5 -9.07 11.33 9.53
C LYS A 5 -7.68 11.40 8.88
N GLU A 6 -7.08 12.58 8.83
CA GLU A 6 -5.74 12.74 8.29
C GLU A 6 -4.70 12.03 9.13
N LEU A 7 -4.82 12.17 10.45
CA LEU A 7 -3.94 11.48 11.38
C LEU A 7 -4.06 9.97 11.22
N LEU A 8 -5.28 9.47 11.08
CA LEU A 8 -5.51 8.04 10.91
C LEU A 8 -4.88 7.49 9.64
N ALA A 9 -4.89 8.24 8.54
CA ALA A 9 -4.26 7.81 7.31
C ALA A 9 -2.76 7.65 7.47
N LYS A 10 -2.10 8.61 8.10
CA LYS A 10 -0.66 8.53 8.38
C LYS A 10 -0.35 7.43 9.38
N ASP A 11 -1.20 7.30 10.40
CA ASP A 11 -1.02 6.29 11.42
C ASP A 11 -1.18 4.88 10.87
N ILE A 12 -2.12 4.69 9.95
CA ILE A 12 -2.32 3.38 9.31
C ILE A 12 -1.05 2.95 8.57
N LYS A 13 -0.41 3.85 7.85
CA LYS A 13 0.84 3.54 7.16
C LYS A 13 1.92 3.11 8.14
N LYS A 14 2.10 3.87 9.22
CA LYS A 14 3.09 3.55 10.25
C LYS A 14 2.78 2.25 10.96
N LEU A 15 1.54 2.08 11.36
CA LEU A 15 1.11 0.87 12.06
C LEU A 15 1.30 -0.36 11.19
N PHE A 16 0.96 -0.25 9.91
CA PHE A 16 1.11 -1.37 9.02
C PHE A 16 2.57 -1.70 8.75
N ALA A 17 3.42 -0.68 8.60
CA ALA A 17 4.85 -0.89 8.44
C ALA A 17 5.44 -1.58 9.68
N ASN A 18 5.07 -1.12 10.87
CA ASN A 18 5.52 -1.75 12.12
C ASN A 18 5.03 -3.19 12.24
N PHE A 19 3.78 -3.43 11.85
CA PHE A 19 3.21 -4.76 11.85
C PHE A 19 4.01 -5.71 10.95
N LEU A 20 4.30 -5.28 9.74
CA LEU A 20 5.08 -6.10 8.81
C LEU A 20 6.47 -6.38 9.34
N GLN A 21 7.13 -5.37 9.90
CA GLN A 21 8.47 -5.55 10.45
C GLN A 21 8.50 -6.49 11.64
N SER A 22 7.42 -6.52 12.42
CA SER A 22 7.34 -7.40 13.57
C SER A 22 7.07 -8.84 13.20
N LYS A 23 6.43 -9.08 12.07
CA LYS A 23 6.04 -10.43 11.65
C LYS A 23 6.92 -11.03 10.57
N TYR A 24 7.56 -10.22 9.75
CA TYR A 24 8.31 -10.68 8.59
C TYR A 24 9.67 -10.00 8.52
N PRO A 25 10.67 -10.66 7.93
CA PRO A 25 11.99 -10.05 7.73
C PRO A 25 11.95 -9.11 6.53
N VAL A 26 11.40 -7.90 6.74
CA VAL A 26 11.30 -6.91 5.69
C VAL A 26 12.68 -6.35 5.38
N GLU A 27 13.08 -6.47 4.12
CA GLU A 27 14.38 -6.00 3.67
C GLU A 27 14.38 -4.51 3.40
N ARG A 28 13.30 -4.00 2.78
CA ARG A 28 13.16 -2.59 2.44
C ARG A 28 11.71 -2.16 2.43
N PHE A 29 11.50 -0.88 2.72
CA PHE A 29 10.21 -0.19 2.55
C PHE A 29 10.38 0.97 1.59
N GLY A 30 9.32 1.26 0.84
CA GLY A 30 9.19 2.48 0.06
C GLY A 30 7.81 3.07 0.27
N TYR A 31 7.69 4.38 0.16
CA TYR A 31 6.42 5.09 0.28
C TYR A 31 6.20 5.94 -0.95
N GLU A 32 4.98 5.94 -1.45
CA GLU A 32 4.59 6.75 -2.61
C GLU A 32 5.55 6.58 -3.78
N MET A 33 5.83 5.33 -4.11
CA MET A 33 6.77 4.97 -5.17
C MET A 33 6.09 4.97 -6.53
N MET A 34 6.70 5.66 -7.49
CA MET A 34 6.24 5.62 -8.87
C MET A 34 6.67 4.32 -9.55
N TYR A 35 5.82 3.79 -10.40
CA TYR A 35 6.13 2.60 -11.15
C TYR A 35 5.53 2.67 -12.55
N GLY A 36 6.11 1.89 -13.48
CA GLY A 36 5.64 1.83 -14.85
C GLY A 36 5.87 3.12 -15.63
N THR A 37 5.38 3.15 -16.85
CA THR A 37 5.56 4.29 -17.75
C THR A 37 4.49 5.35 -17.60
N SER A 38 3.37 5.02 -16.94
CA SER A 38 2.22 5.92 -16.83
C SER A 38 2.21 6.74 -15.54
N ARG A 39 3.36 6.81 -14.85
CA ARG A 39 3.53 7.58 -13.61
C ARG A 39 2.52 7.25 -12.52
N LYS A 40 2.22 5.97 -12.38
CA LYS A 40 1.34 5.51 -11.31
C LYS A 40 2.13 5.43 -10.01
N VAL A 41 1.43 5.64 -8.91
CA VAL A 41 2.05 5.65 -7.58
C VAL A 41 1.40 4.59 -6.71
N VAL A 42 2.23 3.77 -6.07
CA VAL A 42 1.78 2.83 -5.05
C VAL A 42 2.00 3.47 -3.67
N ASP A 43 1.04 3.30 -2.77
CA ASP A 43 1.11 3.93 -1.45
C ASP A 43 2.31 3.46 -0.64
N MET A 44 2.52 2.17 -0.58
CA MET A 44 3.65 1.58 0.11
C MET A 44 4.18 0.39 -0.67
N LEU A 45 5.45 0.12 -0.48
CA LEU A 45 6.10 -1.02 -1.11
C LEU A 45 7.00 -1.68 -0.08
N ALA A 46 6.96 -3.00 0.00
CA ALA A 46 7.81 -3.75 0.91
C ALA A 46 8.48 -4.89 0.17
N ILE A 47 9.74 -5.15 0.49
CA ILE A 47 10.46 -6.30 -0.06
C ILE A 47 10.68 -7.28 1.07
N ILE A 48 10.14 -8.47 0.92
CA ILE A 48 10.20 -9.54 1.92
C ILE A 48 10.60 -10.83 1.21
N GLY A 49 11.71 -11.41 1.63
CA GLY A 49 12.18 -12.66 1.04
C GLY A 49 12.43 -12.59 -0.47
N GLY A 50 12.89 -11.45 -0.94
CA GLY A 50 13.13 -11.24 -2.37
C GLY A 50 11.88 -10.98 -3.20
N LYS A 51 10.70 -10.92 -2.56
CA LYS A 51 9.44 -10.66 -3.24
C LYS A 51 8.97 -9.23 -2.97
N ILE A 52 8.36 -8.63 -3.98
CA ILE A 52 7.90 -7.25 -3.88
C ILE A 52 6.40 -7.24 -3.59
N TYR A 53 6.05 -6.59 -2.49
CA TYR A 53 4.67 -6.43 -2.05
C TYR A 53 4.23 -4.99 -2.29
N ALA A 54 3.19 -4.80 -3.09
CA ALA A 54 2.57 -3.49 -3.26
C ALA A 54 1.43 -3.39 -2.23
N ILE A 55 1.41 -2.29 -1.50
CA ILE A 55 0.43 -2.08 -0.44
C ILE A 55 -0.38 -0.84 -0.76
N GLU A 56 -1.68 -1.00 -0.86
CA GLU A 56 -2.60 0.09 -1.17
C GLU A 56 -3.51 0.33 0.01
N ILE A 57 -3.58 1.58 0.45
CA ILE A 57 -4.41 1.95 1.60
C ILE A 57 -5.65 2.66 1.08
N LYS A 58 -6.81 2.12 1.39
CA LYS A 58 -8.09 2.66 0.95
C LYS A 58 -8.93 3.11 2.13
N SER A 59 -9.43 4.32 2.06
CA SER A 59 -10.38 4.82 3.05
C SER A 59 -11.81 4.47 2.61
N ALA A 60 -12.76 4.67 3.52
CA ALA A 60 -14.16 4.40 3.22
C ALA A 60 -14.70 5.27 2.08
N ALA A 61 -14.06 6.41 1.84
CA ALA A 61 -14.49 7.33 0.78
C ALA A 61 -13.95 6.98 -0.59
N ASP A 62 -13.01 6.04 -0.67
CA ASP A 62 -12.39 5.67 -1.93
C ASP A 62 -13.32 4.83 -2.80
N ASN A 63 -13.18 5.00 -4.12
CA ASN A 63 -14.00 4.29 -5.07
C ASN A 63 -13.48 2.87 -5.28
N ILE A 64 -14.27 1.89 -4.84
CA ILE A 64 -13.92 0.47 -4.94
C ILE A 64 -13.81 -0.01 -6.38
N LYS A 65 -14.54 0.63 -7.30
CA LYS A 65 -14.49 0.24 -8.72
C LYS A 65 -13.11 0.49 -9.34
N ARG A 66 -12.41 1.50 -8.86
CA ARG A 66 -11.06 1.79 -9.34
C ARG A 66 -10.05 0.77 -8.82
N LEU A 67 -10.36 0.13 -7.71
CA LEU A 67 -9.45 -0.81 -7.06
C LEU A 67 -9.18 -2.03 -7.94
N SER A 68 -10.19 -2.58 -8.61
CA SER A 68 -9.97 -3.77 -9.44
C SER A 68 -9.03 -3.47 -10.60
N GLY A 69 -9.15 -2.29 -11.22
CA GLY A 69 -8.22 -1.87 -12.27
C GLY A 69 -6.81 -1.68 -11.74
N GLN A 70 -6.67 -1.11 -10.54
CA GLN A 70 -5.37 -0.95 -9.90
C GLN A 70 -4.72 -2.31 -9.61
N ILE A 71 -5.50 -3.26 -9.13
CA ILE A 71 -4.98 -4.59 -8.84
C ILE A 71 -4.45 -5.26 -10.10
N GLU A 72 -5.18 -5.18 -11.21
CA GLU A 72 -4.73 -5.75 -12.46
C GLU A 72 -3.40 -5.16 -12.92
N GLU A 73 -3.24 -3.85 -12.78
CA GLU A 73 -1.99 -3.17 -13.13
C GLU A 73 -0.86 -3.60 -12.21
N TYR A 74 -1.13 -3.67 -10.90
CA TYR A 74 -0.12 -4.04 -9.92
C TYR A 74 0.38 -5.47 -10.12
N GLN A 75 -0.51 -6.39 -10.49
CA GLN A 75 -0.15 -7.79 -10.70
C GLN A 75 0.89 -7.98 -11.81
N LYS A 76 0.99 -7.03 -12.71
CA LYS A 76 1.99 -7.09 -13.79
C LYS A 76 3.38 -6.71 -13.32
N VAL A 77 3.48 -5.97 -12.23
CA VAL A 77 4.75 -5.38 -11.77
C VAL A 77 5.21 -5.98 -10.44
N PHE A 78 4.28 -6.29 -9.54
CA PHE A 78 4.58 -6.71 -8.19
C PHE A 78 4.21 -8.17 -7.97
N ASP A 79 4.93 -8.82 -7.06
CA ASP A 79 4.68 -10.24 -6.75
C ASP A 79 3.39 -10.44 -5.97
N TYR A 80 3.12 -9.54 -5.02
CA TYR A 80 1.94 -9.61 -4.17
C TYR A 80 1.32 -8.23 -4.00
N ILE A 81 0.02 -8.23 -3.75
CA ILE A 81 -0.72 -6.99 -3.53
C ILE A 81 -1.50 -7.13 -2.23
N ILE A 82 -1.36 -6.14 -1.36
CA ILE A 82 -2.08 -6.08 -0.11
C ILE A 82 -2.93 -4.81 -0.11
N VAL A 83 -4.21 -4.97 0.16
CA VAL A 83 -5.12 -3.83 0.27
C VAL A 83 -5.50 -3.69 1.74
N VAL A 84 -5.18 -2.53 2.29
CA VAL A 84 -5.55 -2.19 3.66
C VAL A 84 -6.73 -1.23 3.60
N ALA A 85 -7.88 -1.70 4.02
CA ALA A 85 -9.09 -0.90 3.97
C ALA A 85 -9.50 -0.45 5.37
N SER A 86 -9.83 0.81 5.50
CA SER A 86 -10.40 1.34 6.74
C SER A 86 -11.90 1.47 6.57
N LYS A 87 -12.62 1.16 7.63
CA LYS A 87 -14.07 1.29 7.64
C LYS A 87 -14.53 2.73 7.89
#